data_ab42d50ef3237f8eae5a0829aaaa41d4
#
_entry.id   ab42d50ef3237f8eae5a0829aaaa41d4
#
_cell.length_a   1.000
_cell.length_b   1.000
_cell.length_c   1.000
_cell.angle_alpha   90.00
_cell.angle_beta   90.00
_cell.angle_gamma   90.00
#
_symmetry.space_group_name_H-M   'P 1'
#
loop_
_entity.id
_entity.type
_entity.pdbx_description
1 polymer ?
#
loop_
_entity_poly.entity_id
_entity_poly.type
_entity_poly.pdbx_seq_one_letter_code
_entity_poly.pdbx_strand_id
1 'polypeptide(L)'
;MPLALSVVLWLNFQPDVAGYQFREDFLWFPLVGSEYRLGVDGVSLPMVLLTALLAPLGVLFSFGVQDKVKAYMILFLLLETGSFGVFMALDLLLFFLFYEIGLIPMYFLINIWGSANKQYASFKFMLYTMAGSLGLLLATQVIGLTLGSFSIENA
;
A
#
# COMPACT_ATOMS: atom_id res chain seq x y z
N MET A 1 4.43 -1.55 16.98
CA MET A 1 5.14 -2.66 16.30
C MET A 1 5.74 -2.25 14.95
N PRO A 2 5.00 -1.74 13.93
CA PRO A 2 5.57 -1.46 12.61
C PRO A 2 6.76 -0.49 12.64
N LEU A 3 6.69 0.59 13.44
CA LEU A 3 7.79 1.55 13.57
C LEU A 3 9.09 0.91 14.07
N ALA A 4 9.01 0.04 15.07
CA ALA A 4 10.22 -0.63 15.59
C ALA A 4 10.84 -1.56 14.55
N LEU A 5 10.00 -2.30 13.79
CA LEU A 5 10.46 -3.17 12.72
C LEU A 5 11.06 -2.38 11.56
N SER A 6 10.48 -1.25 11.17
CA SER A 6 11.02 -0.41 10.10
C SER A 6 12.36 0.26 10.48
N VAL A 7 12.55 0.59 11.77
CA VAL A 7 13.85 1.07 12.28
C VAL A 7 14.89 -0.06 12.23
N VAL A 8 14.52 -1.29 12.62
CA VAL A 8 15.43 -2.45 12.52
C VAL A 8 15.80 -2.71 11.04
N LEU A 9 14.82 -2.62 10.14
CA LEU A 9 15.03 -2.76 8.71
C LEU A 9 15.98 -1.69 8.18
N TRP A 10 15.81 -0.44 8.60
CA TRP A 10 16.72 0.67 8.27
C TRP A 10 18.16 0.42 8.73
N LEU A 11 18.34 -0.06 9.97
CA LEU A 11 19.67 -0.30 10.55
C LEU A 11 20.40 -1.49 9.89
N ASN A 12 19.67 -2.44 9.33
CA ASN A 12 20.23 -3.61 8.65
C ASN A 12 20.33 -3.44 7.12
N PHE A 13 19.85 -2.33 6.57
CA PHE A 13 19.93 -2.05 5.15
C PHE A 13 21.37 -1.72 4.75
N GLN A 14 21.86 -2.34 3.68
CA GLN A 14 23.21 -2.14 3.15
C GLN A 14 23.16 -1.25 1.90
N PRO A 15 23.54 0.03 2.01
CA PRO A 15 23.45 0.97 0.89
C PRO A 15 24.40 0.65 -0.28
N ASP A 16 25.46 -0.12 0.00
CA ASP A 16 26.46 -0.49 -1.00
C ASP A 16 26.04 -1.69 -1.88
N VAL A 17 24.96 -2.37 -1.52
CA VAL A 17 24.44 -3.52 -2.26
C VAL A 17 23.35 -3.03 -3.23
N ALA A 18 23.63 -3.15 -4.53
CA ALA A 18 22.66 -2.81 -5.57
C ALA A 18 21.50 -3.82 -5.60
N GLY A 19 20.28 -3.32 -5.82
CA GLY A 19 19.06 -4.12 -5.95
C GLY A 19 18.20 -4.13 -4.69
N TYR A 20 17.18 -5.00 -4.71
CA TYR A 20 16.22 -5.13 -3.62
C TYR A 20 16.74 -6.03 -2.51
N GLN A 21 16.56 -5.60 -1.27
CA GLN A 21 16.95 -6.34 -0.06
C GLN A 21 15.72 -6.81 0.71
N PHE A 22 15.90 -7.75 1.64
CA PHE A 22 14.82 -8.35 2.45
C PHE A 22 13.70 -8.94 1.59
N ARG A 23 14.09 -9.64 0.52
CA ARG A 23 13.15 -10.21 -0.43
C ARG A 23 12.41 -11.39 0.14
N GLU A 24 11.10 -11.43 -0.15
CA GLU A 24 10.23 -12.57 0.06
C GLU A 24 9.52 -12.89 -1.25
N ASP A 25 9.75 -14.10 -1.78
CA ASP A 25 9.20 -14.56 -3.06
C ASP A 25 8.36 -15.82 -2.83
N PHE A 26 7.06 -15.74 -3.19
CA PHE A 26 6.13 -16.86 -3.13
C PHE A 26 5.36 -16.97 -4.44
N LEU A 27 5.18 -18.18 -4.95
CA LEU A 27 4.32 -18.44 -6.11
C LEU A 27 2.86 -18.15 -5.73
N TRP A 28 2.21 -17.23 -6.45
CA TRP A 28 0.84 -16.82 -6.18
C TRP A 28 -0.09 -17.14 -7.34
N PHE A 29 0.12 -16.56 -8.53
CA PHE A 29 -0.67 -16.78 -9.74
C PHE A 29 0.18 -17.22 -10.92
N PRO A 30 0.63 -18.49 -10.98
CA PRO A 30 1.50 -19.00 -12.05
C PRO A 30 0.90 -18.87 -13.44
N LEU A 31 -0.44 -18.98 -13.54
CA LEU A 31 -1.16 -18.93 -14.82
C LEU A 31 -1.01 -17.58 -15.55
N VAL A 32 -0.83 -16.49 -14.81
CA VAL A 32 -0.66 -15.14 -15.37
C VAL A 32 0.78 -14.63 -15.23
N GLY A 33 1.69 -15.43 -14.65
CA GLY A 33 3.08 -15.02 -14.45
C GLY A 33 3.28 -13.97 -13.36
N SER A 34 2.34 -13.86 -12.40
CA SER A 34 2.43 -12.97 -11.23
C SER A 34 2.86 -13.76 -10.00
N GLU A 35 3.76 -13.18 -9.22
CA GLU A 35 4.29 -13.75 -8.01
C GLU A 35 4.11 -12.78 -6.83
N TYR A 36 3.89 -13.35 -5.65
CA TYR A 36 3.90 -12.56 -4.42
C TYR A 36 5.36 -12.24 -4.08
N ARG A 37 5.81 -11.07 -4.51
CA ARG A 37 7.17 -10.59 -4.29
C ARG A 37 7.15 -9.31 -3.50
N LEU A 38 7.84 -9.32 -2.38
CA LEU A 38 8.09 -8.14 -1.57
C LEU A 38 9.59 -7.92 -1.45
N GLY A 39 9.98 -6.66 -1.37
CA GLY A 39 11.36 -6.26 -1.13
C GLY A 39 11.48 -4.77 -0.91
N VAL A 40 12.64 -4.33 -0.52
CA VAL A 40 12.93 -2.94 -0.18
C VAL A 40 14.21 -2.50 -0.87
N ASP A 41 14.17 -1.34 -1.49
CA ASP A 41 15.33 -0.65 -2.07
C ASP A 41 15.64 0.67 -1.33
N GLY A 42 16.66 1.38 -1.77
CA GLY A 42 17.05 2.65 -1.18
C GLY A 42 16.03 3.77 -1.31
N VAL A 43 15.03 3.64 -2.20
CA VAL A 43 13.95 4.62 -2.39
C VAL A 43 12.71 4.23 -1.58
N SER A 44 12.35 2.95 -1.57
CA SER A 44 11.18 2.45 -0.84
C SER A 44 11.39 2.44 0.68
N LEU A 45 12.63 2.21 1.13
CA LEU A 45 12.97 2.17 2.55
C LEU A 45 12.57 3.44 3.33
N PRO A 46 12.90 4.68 2.87
CA PRO A 46 12.40 5.91 3.49
C PRO A 46 10.87 6.01 3.51
N MET A 47 10.18 5.51 2.46
CA MET A 47 8.72 5.55 2.39
C MET A 47 8.08 4.57 3.38
N VAL A 48 8.66 3.38 3.54
CA VAL A 48 8.27 2.42 4.57
C VAL A 48 8.47 3.01 5.97
N LEU A 49 9.61 3.65 6.23
CA LEU A 49 9.88 4.30 7.52
C LEU A 49 8.91 5.46 7.79
N LEU A 50 8.62 6.28 6.78
CA LEU A 50 7.66 7.37 6.87
C LEU A 50 6.26 6.85 7.19
N THR A 51 5.80 5.81 6.50
CA THR A 51 4.51 5.16 6.77
C THR A 51 4.45 4.65 8.21
N ALA A 52 5.50 3.95 8.65
CA ALA A 52 5.62 3.43 10.01
C ALA A 52 5.65 4.52 11.09
N LEU A 53 6.15 5.72 10.76
CA LEU A 53 6.14 6.89 11.66
C LEU A 53 4.78 7.57 11.70
N LEU A 54 4.13 7.72 10.53
CA LEU A 54 2.84 8.41 10.43
C LEU A 54 1.70 7.61 11.06
N ALA A 55 1.75 6.28 11.01
CA ALA A 55 0.70 5.44 11.55
C ALA A 55 0.49 5.62 13.07
N PRO A 56 1.50 5.51 13.95
CA PRO A 56 1.31 5.78 15.38
C PRO A 56 0.94 7.24 15.67
N LEU A 57 1.44 8.20 14.90
CA LEU A 57 1.01 9.60 15.02
C LEU A 57 -0.47 9.75 14.68
N GLY A 58 -0.94 9.11 13.60
CA GLY A 58 -2.36 9.09 13.25
C GLY A 58 -3.23 8.49 14.34
N VAL A 59 -2.79 7.39 14.97
CA VAL A 59 -3.48 6.81 16.14
C VAL A 59 -3.50 7.78 17.31
N LEU A 60 -2.41 8.48 17.60
CA LEU A 60 -2.35 9.48 18.67
C LEU A 60 -3.32 10.64 18.42
N PHE A 61 -3.39 11.15 17.20
CA PHE A 61 -4.37 12.20 16.84
C PHE A 61 -5.82 11.70 16.86
N SER A 62 -6.03 10.39 16.78
CA SER A 62 -7.36 9.77 16.75
C SER A 62 -7.98 9.55 18.14
N PHE A 63 -7.33 9.93 19.23
CA PHE A 63 -7.91 9.82 20.59
C PHE A 63 -9.19 10.64 20.78
N GLY A 64 -9.44 11.65 19.94
CA GLY A 64 -10.68 12.41 19.92
C GLY A 64 -11.87 11.68 19.30
N VAL A 65 -11.64 10.56 18.59
CA VAL A 65 -12.69 9.77 17.95
C VAL A 65 -13.39 8.92 19.01
N GLN A 66 -14.68 9.22 19.27
CA GLN A 66 -15.48 8.49 20.26
C GLN A 66 -16.49 7.54 19.60
N ASP A 67 -16.90 7.84 18.37
CA ASP A 67 -17.89 7.06 17.64
C ASP A 67 -17.24 5.93 16.87
N LYS A 68 -17.76 4.69 17.07
CA LYS A 68 -17.34 3.48 16.33
C LYS A 68 -15.82 3.24 16.30
N VAL A 69 -15.15 3.49 17.42
CA VAL A 69 -13.68 3.43 17.57
C VAL A 69 -13.07 2.15 17.01
N LYS A 70 -13.71 0.97 17.25
CA LYS A 70 -13.23 -0.31 16.72
C LYS A 70 -13.17 -0.33 15.19
N ALA A 71 -14.23 0.14 14.53
CA ALA A 71 -14.29 0.19 13.08
C ALA A 71 -13.25 1.18 12.53
N TYR A 72 -13.08 2.33 13.18
CA TYR A 72 -12.07 3.31 12.84
C TYR A 72 -10.66 2.70 12.87
N MET A 73 -10.30 2.04 13.96
CA MET A 73 -8.96 1.44 14.12
C MET A 73 -8.71 0.30 13.14
N ILE A 74 -9.72 -0.53 12.86
CA ILE A 74 -9.59 -1.61 11.85
C ILE A 74 -9.32 -1.00 10.46
N LEU A 75 -10.10 0.00 10.05
CA LEU A 75 -9.92 0.67 8.76
C LEU A 75 -8.56 1.38 8.68
N PHE A 76 -8.13 2.00 9.78
CA PHE A 76 -6.84 2.67 9.85
C PHE A 76 -5.67 1.69 9.70
N LEU A 77 -5.71 0.54 10.39
CA LEU A 77 -4.70 -0.51 10.26
C LEU A 77 -4.71 -1.16 8.87
N LEU A 78 -5.89 -1.31 8.27
CA LEU A 78 -6.00 -1.82 6.91
C LEU A 78 -5.37 -0.84 5.89
N LEU A 79 -5.59 0.46 6.08
CA LEU A 79 -4.97 1.51 5.27
C LEU A 79 -3.44 1.50 5.42
N GLU A 80 -2.94 1.37 6.65
CA GLU A 80 -1.50 1.23 6.93
C GLU A 80 -0.91 0.01 6.22
N THR A 81 -1.60 -1.15 6.31
CA THR A 81 -1.17 -2.38 5.64
C THR A 81 -1.12 -2.22 4.11
N GLY A 82 -2.14 -1.59 3.50
CA GLY A 82 -2.15 -1.28 2.08
C GLY A 82 -0.97 -0.38 1.69
N SER A 83 -0.67 0.64 2.49
CA SER A 83 0.44 1.56 2.24
C SER A 83 1.80 0.86 2.29
N PHE A 84 2.04 -0.02 3.28
CA PHE A 84 3.25 -0.84 3.31
C PHE A 84 3.38 -1.73 2.07
N GLY A 85 2.28 -2.40 1.70
CA GLY A 85 2.24 -3.26 0.53
C GLY A 85 2.59 -2.52 -0.76
N VAL A 86 2.09 -1.30 -0.95
CA VAL A 86 2.41 -0.46 -2.12
C VAL A 86 3.91 -0.16 -2.21
N PHE A 87 4.57 0.17 -1.09
CA PHE A 87 5.99 0.52 -1.10
C PHE A 87 6.95 -0.68 -1.13
N MET A 88 6.45 -1.88 -0.83
CA MET A 88 7.26 -3.10 -0.78
C MET A 88 6.98 -4.06 -1.93
N ALA A 89 5.91 -3.85 -2.72
CA ALA A 89 5.56 -4.74 -3.82
C ALA A 89 6.58 -4.67 -4.96
N LEU A 90 7.07 -5.83 -5.40
CA LEU A 90 7.97 -6.02 -6.54
C LEU A 90 7.28 -6.67 -7.76
N ASP A 91 5.97 -6.84 -7.68
CA ASP A 91 5.12 -7.33 -8.76
C ASP A 91 4.03 -6.30 -9.05
N LEU A 92 3.81 -5.98 -10.32
CA LEU A 92 2.87 -4.94 -10.75
C LEU A 92 1.41 -5.27 -10.37
N LEU A 93 1.02 -6.55 -10.43
CA LEU A 93 -0.33 -6.97 -10.03
C LEU A 93 -0.50 -6.87 -8.52
N LEU A 94 0.51 -7.28 -7.76
CA LEU A 94 0.54 -7.17 -6.31
C LEU A 94 0.52 -5.71 -5.85
N PHE A 95 1.30 -4.84 -6.52
CA PHE A 95 1.27 -3.39 -6.30
C PHE A 95 -0.14 -2.83 -6.49
N PHE A 96 -0.79 -3.17 -7.62
CA PHE A 96 -2.16 -2.76 -7.91
C PHE A 96 -3.14 -3.22 -6.82
N LEU A 97 -3.01 -4.47 -6.37
CA LEU A 97 -3.86 -5.03 -5.31
C LEU A 97 -3.74 -4.24 -4.00
N PHE A 98 -2.51 -3.96 -3.53
CA PHE A 98 -2.30 -3.18 -2.31
C PHE A 98 -2.80 -1.74 -2.45
N TYR A 99 -2.67 -1.15 -3.62
CA TYR A 99 -3.20 0.16 -3.93
C TYR A 99 -4.73 0.19 -3.79
N GLU A 100 -5.44 -0.80 -4.35
CA GLU A 100 -6.90 -0.93 -4.24
C GLU A 100 -7.36 -1.24 -2.80
N ILE A 101 -6.61 -2.06 -2.06
CA ILE A 101 -6.90 -2.34 -0.65
C ILE A 101 -6.90 -1.06 0.19
N GLY A 102 -6.01 -0.11 -0.10
CA GLY A 102 -5.97 1.19 0.59
C GLY A 102 -7.18 2.09 0.30
N LEU A 103 -7.81 1.96 -0.86
CA LEU A 103 -8.95 2.78 -1.28
C LEU A 103 -10.18 2.55 -0.40
N ILE A 104 -10.49 1.29 -0.11
CA ILE A 104 -11.69 0.89 0.65
C ILE A 104 -11.73 1.52 2.04
N PRO A 105 -10.70 1.37 2.90
CA PRO A 105 -10.70 2.00 4.21
C PRO A 105 -10.75 3.53 4.13
N MET A 106 -10.09 4.14 3.15
CA MET A 106 -10.11 5.59 2.98
C MET A 106 -11.52 6.12 2.66
N TYR A 107 -12.25 5.42 1.78
CA TYR A 107 -13.65 5.74 1.49
C TYR A 107 -14.51 5.73 2.77
N PHE A 108 -14.43 4.67 3.58
CA PHE A 108 -15.19 4.55 4.81
C PHE A 108 -14.77 5.56 5.87
N LEU A 109 -13.48 5.83 6.03
CA LEU A 109 -12.96 6.84 6.94
C LEU A 109 -13.54 8.23 6.63
N ILE A 110 -13.54 8.64 5.36
CA ILE A 110 -14.12 9.91 4.93
C ILE A 110 -15.64 9.90 5.12
N ASN A 111 -16.33 8.82 4.75
CA ASN A 111 -17.79 8.76 4.79
C ASN A 111 -18.35 8.79 6.22
N ILE A 112 -17.70 8.11 7.16
CA ILE A 112 -18.22 7.99 8.52
C ILE A 112 -17.76 9.14 9.40
N TRP A 113 -16.46 9.47 9.40
CA TRP A 113 -15.85 10.46 10.30
C TRP A 113 -15.50 11.80 9.65
N GLY A 114 -15.73 11.96 8.33
CA GLY A 114 -15.53 13.24 7.64
C GLY A 114 -16.43 14.35 8.16
N SER A 115 -16.14 15.58 7.72
CA SER A 115 -16.87 16.80 8.07
C SER A 115 -18.17 16.96 7.26
N ALA A 116 -18.66 18.18 7.13
CA ALA A 116 -19.83 18.51 6.30
C ALA A 116 -19.64 17.99 4.86
N ASN A 117 -20.71 17.46 4.25
CA ASN A 117 -20.71 16.87 2.90
C ASN A 117 -19.83 15.60 2.72
N LYS A 118 -19.53 14.89 3.81
CA LYS A 118 -18.69 13.69 3.80
C LYS A 118 -19.14 12.59 2.84
N GLN A 119 -20.46 12.41 2.66
CA GLN A 119 -21.00 11.43 1.71
C GLN A 119 -20.65 11.79 0.25
N TYR A 120 -20.85 13.05 -0.12
CA TYR A 120 -20.46 13.52 -1.45
C TYR A 120 -18.95 13.45 -1.65
N ALA A 121 -18.17 13.86 -0.66
CA ALA A 121 -16.71 13.85 -0.72
C ALA A 121 -16.15 12.43 -0.85
N SER A 122 -16.66 11.47 -0.06
CA SER A 122 -16.21 10.07 -0.11
C SER A 122 -16.56 9.40 -1.44
N PHE A 123 -17.78 9.65 -1.95
CA PHE A 123 -18.19 9.10 -3.24
C PHE A 123 -17.37 9.70 -4.40
N LYS A 124 -17.17 11.01 -4.37
CA LYS A 124 -16.32 11.70 -5.35
C LYS A 124 -14.88 11.18 -5.32
N PHE A 125 -14.30 11.05 -4.13
CA PHE A 125 -12.97 10.46 -3.94
C PHE A 125 -12.90 9.07 -4.56
N MET A 126 -13.85 8.19 -4.23
CA MET A 126 -13.88 6.82 -4.76
C MET A 126 -13.97 6.79 -6.29
N LEU A 127 -14.88 7.57 -6.89
CA LEU A 127 -15.04 7.59 -8.35
C LEU A 127 -13.77 8.06 -9.07
N TYR A 128 -13.16 9.15 -8.61
CA TYR A 128 -11.94 9.67 -9.25
C TYR A 128 -10.75 8.71 -9.10
N THR A 129 -10.60 8.13 -7.92
CA THR A 129 -9.50 7.20 -7.67
C THR A 129 -9.69 5.90 -8.45
N MET A 130 -10.91 5.32 -8.48
CA MET A 130 -11.19 4.13 -9.28
C MET A 130 -11.02 4.39 -10.79
N ALA A 131 -11.43 5.56 -11.29
CA ALA A 131 -11.22 5.89 -12.71
C ALA A 131 -9.72 5.97 -13.04
N GLY A 132 -8.89 6.50 -12.14
CA GLY A 132 -7.45 6.51 -12.29
C GLY A 132 -6.83 5.12 -12.20
N SER A 133 -7.28 4.30 -11.24
CA SER A 133 -6.76 2.94 -11.03
C SER A 133 -7.11 1.98 -12.15
N LEU A 134 -8.24 2.16 -12.84
CA LEU A 134 -8.54 1.40 -14.07
C LEU A 134 -7.49 1.65 -15.16
N GLY A 135 -7.01 2.89 -15.31
CA GLY A 135 -5.90 3.19 -16.22
C GLY A 135 -4.60 2.48 -15.83
N LEU A 136 -4.30 2.48 -14.52
CA LEU A 136 -3.16 1.75 -13.98
C LEU A 136 -3.29 0.24 -14.22
N LEU A 137 -4.47 -0.33 -13.97
CA LEU A 137 -4.74 -1.75 -14.23
C LEU A 137 -4.52 -2.12 -15.70
N LEU A 138 -5.04 -1.32 -16.62
CA LEU A 138 -4.82 -1.54 -18.05
C LEU A 138 -3.33 -1.48 -18.42
N ALA A 139 -2.60 -0.50 -17.90
CA ALA A 139 -1.17 -0.38 -18.13
C ALA A 139 -0.39 -1.59 -17.59
N THR A 140 -0.69 -2.04 -16.36
CA THR A 140 -0.05 -3.22 -15.77
C THR A 140 -0.36 -4.49 -16.56
N GLN A 141 -1.61 -4.65 -17.06
CA GLN A 141 -1.97 -5.78 -17.90
C GLN A 141 -1.23 -5.77 -19.25
N VAL A 142 -1.13 -4.61 -19.90
CA VAL A 142 -0.37 -4.50 -21.16
C VAL A 142 1.10 -4.85 -20.94
N ILE A 143 1.73 -4.33 -19.91
CA ILE A 143 3.14 -4.63 -19.58
C ILE A 143 3.30 -6.13 -19.28
N GLY A 144 2.50 -6.68 -18.37
CA GLY A 144 2.58 -8.08 -17.97
C GLY A 144 2.38 -9.06 -19.12
N LEU A 145 1.42 -8.79 -20.01
CA LEU A 145 1.15 -9.63 -21.18
C LEU A 145 2.23 -9.50 -22.26
N THR A 146 2.82 -8.32 -22.44
CA THR A 146 3.89 -8.12 -23.44
C THR A 146 5.21 -8.72 -23.00
N LEU A 147 5.54 -8.63 -21.71
CA LEU A 147 6.77 -9.17 -21.15
C LEU A 147 6.65 -10.64 -20.69
N GLY A 148 5.41 -11.16 -20.57
CA GLY A 148 5.16 -12.48 -20.02
C GLY A 148 5.44 -12.59 -18.51
N SER A 149 5.61 -11.44 -17.81
CA SER A 149 5.90 -11.35 -16.38
C SER A 149 5.39 -10.01 -15.83
N PHE A 150 4.90 -10.03 -14.59
CA PHE A 150 4.50 -8.83 -13.85
C PHE A 150 5.60 -8.30 -12.90
N SER A 151 6.79 -8.90 -12.95
CA SER A 151 7.92 -8.47 -12.13
C SER A 151 8.39 -7.06 -12.49
N ILE A 152 8.47 -6.17 -11.51
CA ILE A 152 8.97 -4.79 -11.68
C ILE A 152 10.45 -4.78 -12.10
N GLU A 153 11.21 -5.81 -11.74
CA GLU A 153 12.62 -5.94 -12.11
C GLU A 153 12.81 -6.19 -13.63
N ASN A 154 11.78 -6.69 -14.31
CA ASN A 154 11.81 -7.00 -15.75
C ASN A 154 11.07 -5.94 -16.59
N ALA A 155 10.40 -4.98 -15.96
CA ALA A 155 9.68 -3.88 -16.60
C ALA A 155 10.59 -2.65 -16.79
#